data_58fc011003fd37f6805164f37ef0de00
#
_entry.id   58fc011003fd37f6805164f37ef0de00
#
_cell.length_a   1.000
_cell.length_b   1.000
_cell.length_c   1.000
_cell.angle_alpha   90.00
_cell.angle_beta   90.00
_cell.angle_gamma   90.00
#
_symmetry.space_group_name_H-M   'P 1'
#
loop_
_entity.id
_entity.type
_entity.pdbx_description
1 polymer ?
#
loop_
_entity_poly.entity_id
_entity_poly.type
_entity_poly.pdbx_seq_one_letter_code
_entity_poly.pdbx_strand_id
1 'polypeptide(L)'
;MKTKRSLDDALQVLPSPGLADAPVLDLMCSHFVLSLAARQGAKFNVRRDINSLLSLSGRHLVWPLPALQRLREFLGRRCKDNEFWRGHEDLSPAEFLARYGAWRGAYEEGTLFFYLDEYAKDQPKDLLSVLGATGDWLARALKKQSTLVEKNIDALASLLQLNRAERALLLYGTLARYQRDLRSLLVEFKVSNAPEAYAAIAEVAGVKAPEVAEALRAGSRLERIGMVENLISEHNITDMADLMKVSEKLPPVLMRKYRDHNELMAVFTRPAARSELALQDFAFVREDADVLVALLRNAVAGKEQGVNVLLYGPPGTGKTELAKVVAQAAGLDLFEVEYADRDGNSLSGRDRYRSLQIAQVFLKASSHSALLFDEVEDVFPPISSEAAQLMARSDQLSAPVTGSVSGKAWVNQILESNSVPTLWVTNRIEQIDPAFRRRFAYHLELRSPPPGAREGIVRKTLEGVNVSEAFVARLAARKGLTPAQIRTAVRFARLASAPESAVDAQVDAAGMQAILSGGRPALTEALIERQLANADVALGNKAQSAGRSSVTTYDLAMLNVESRFDVSRIT
;
A
#
# COMPACT_ATOMS: atom_id res chain seq x y z
N MET A 1 30.78 -15.03 41.09
CA MET A 1 29.46 -14.70 40.54
C MET A 1 29.19 -13.21 40.76
N LYS A 2 29.37 -12.35 39.72
CA LYS A 2 29.00 -10.94 39.80
C LYS A 2 27.48 -10.89 39.59
N THR A 3 26.71 -10.64 40.66
CA THR A 3 25.30 -10.33 40.62
C THR A 3 25.08 -9.21 39.59
N LYS A 4 24.31 -9.48 38.54
CA LYS A 4 23.82 -8.43 37.63
C LYS A 4 23.00 -7.45 38.47
N ARG A 5 23.53 -6.26 38.75
CA ARG A 5 22.76 -5.17 39.34
C ARG A 5 21.54 -4.95 38.43
N SER A 6 20.35 -4.88 39.02
CA SER A 6 19.14 -4.56 38.29
C SER A 6 19.23 -3.14 37.68
N LEU A 7 18.48 -2.86 36.66
CA LEU A 7 18.43 -1.53 36.03
C LEU A 7 18.01 -0.47 37.06
N ASP A 8 17.14 -0.86 37.96
CA ASP A 8 16.54 -0.03 39.01
C ASP A 8 17.56 0.36 40.10
N ASP A 9 18.41 -0.60 40.49
CA ASP A 9 19.50 -0.34 41.46
C ASP A 9 20.51 0.67 40.90
N ALA A 10 20.76 0.64 39.60
CA ALA A 10 21.72 1.54 38.96
C ALA A 10 21.23 3.00 38.89
N LEU A 11 19.93 3.21 38.88
CA LEU A 11 19.28 4.53 38.78
C LEU A 11 18.67 5.00 40.11
N GLN A 12 18.62 4.14 41.14
CA GLN A 12 17.90 4.41 42.40
C GLN A 12 16.47 4.88 42.17
N VAL A 13 15.74 4.18 41.29
CA VAL A 13 14.36 4.45 40.91
C VAL A 13 13.47 3.25 41.18
N LEU A 14 12.19 3.51 41.37
CA LEU A 14 11.14 2.50 41.51
C LEU A 14 10.22 2.53 40.29
N PRO A 15 9.99 1.40 39.61
CA PRO A 15 9.07 1.34 38.50
C PRO A 15 7.60 1.39 38.96
N SER A 16 6.73 2.01 38.18
CA SER A 16 5.28 1.93 38.35
C SER A 16 4.77 0.51 38.14
N PRO A 17 3.67 0.10 38.83
CA PRO A 17 3.01 -1.17 38.57
C PRO A 17 2.62 -1.32 37.10
N GLY A 18 2.88 -2.51 36.53
CA GLY A 18 2.58 -2.82 35.13
C GLY A 18 3.67 -2.44 34.12
N LEU A 19 4.76 -1.77 34.55
CA LEU A 19 5.86 -1.43 33.63
C LEU A 19 6.57 -2.68 33.11
N ALA A 20 6.71 -3.73 33.92
CA ALA A 20 7.37 -4.97 33.54
C ALA A 20 6.64 -5.74 32.43
N ASP A 21 5.30 -5.62 32.39
CA ASP A 21 4.42 -6.32 31.44
C ASP A 21 4.01 -5.43 30.25
N ALA A 22 4.54 -4.22 30.20
CA ALA A 22 4.16 -3.25 29.15
C ALA A 22 4.66 -3.70 27.78
N PRO A 23 3.82 -3.61 26.72
CA PRO A 23 4.24 -3.90 25.37
C PRO A 23 5.38 -3.01 24.92
N VAL A 24 6.38 -3.58 24.23
CA VAL A 24 7.59 -2.84 23.82
C VAL A 24 7.24 -1.64 22.94
N LEU A 25 6.22 -1.75 22.11
CA LEU A 25 5.74 -0.64 21.26
C LEU A 25 5.25 0.54 22.09
N ASP A 26 4.53 0.28 23.20
CA ASP A 26 4.05 1.34 24.09
C ASP A 26 5.22 2.01 24.83
N LEU A 27 6.23 1.23 25.22
CA LEU A 27 7.47 1.78 25.77
C LEU A 27 8.22 2.65 24.79
N MET A 28 8.26 2.27 23.49
CA MET A 28 8.85 3.09 22.42
C MET A 28 8.09 4.40 22.22
N CYS A 29 6.77 4.36 22.21
CA CYS A 29 5.93 5.56 22.11
C CYS A 29 6.18 6.50 23.30
N SER A 30 6.22 5.97 24.52
CA SER A 30 6.52 6.76 25.72
C SER A 30 7.92 7.33 25.69
N HIS A 31 8.92 6.57 25.29
CA HIS A 31 10.29 7.06 25.14
C HIS A 31 10.39 8.19 24.12
N PHE A 32 9.70 8.06 22.97
CA PHE A 32 9.69 9.09 21.94
C PHE A 32 9.11 10.42 22.47
N VAL A 33 7.95 10.37 23.10
CA VAL A 33 7.28 11.56 23.65
C VAL A 33 8.07 12.18 24.79
N LEU A 34 8.59 11.39 25.73
CA LEU A 34 9.41 11.90 26.84
C LEU A 34 10.71 12.54 26.34
N SER A 35 11.28 12.01 25.28
CA SER A 35 12.45 12.62 24.62
C SER A 35 12.11 13.96 23.99
N LEU A 36 10.95 14.08 23.33
CA LEU A 36 10.45 15.34 22.80
C LEU A 36 10.18 16.35 23.92
N ALA A 37 9.48 15.94 24.99
CA ALA A 37 9.14 16.80 26.13
C ALA A 37 10.38 17.35 26.83
N ALA A 38 11.40 16.52 27.02
CA ALA A 38 12.66 16.94 27.65
C ALA A 38 13.41 18.00 26.83
N ARG A 39 13.23 18.00 25.50
CA ARG A 39 14.03 18.82 24.57
C ARG A 39 13.31 20.07 24.07
N GLN A 40 12.00 20.07 24.03
CA GLN A 40 11.21 21.25 23.63
C GLN A 40 11.20 22.38 24.70
N GLY A 41 11.75 22.13 25.88
CA GLY A 41 11.96 23.16 26.90
C GLY A 41 10.67 23.88 27.29
N ALA A 42 10.65 25.22 27.12
CA ALA A 42 9.53 26.07 27.54
C ALA A 42 8.20 25.83 26.80
N LYS A 43 8.19 25.10 25.66
CA LYS A 43 6.98 24.87 24.85
C LYS A 43 6.16 23.71 25.37
N PHE A 44 6.79 22.66 25.91
CA PHE A 44 6.09 21.66 26.68
C PHE A 44 6.01 22.12 28.13
N ASN A 45 4.85 22.60 28.53
CA ASN A 45 4.67 23.09 29.89
C ASN A 45 4.09 21.98 30.78
N VAL A 46 4.95 21.34 31.57
CA VAL A 46 4.56 20.27 32.49
C VAL A 46 3.41 20.66 33.43
N ARG A 47 3.31 21.94 33.76
CA ARG A 47 2.23 22.48 34.63
C ARG A 47 0.85 22.45 33.96
N ARG A 48 0.81 22.48 32.64
CA ARG A 48 -0.43 22.50 31.84
C ARG A 48 -0.69 21.16 31.17
N ASP A 49 0.36 20.55 30.63
CA ASP A 49 0.22 19.47 29.64
C ASP A 49 0.46 18.08 30.26
N ILE A 50 0.66 17.99 31.59
CA ILE A 50 1.02 16.74 32.28
C ILE A 50 -0.03 15.64 32.04
N ASN A 51 -1.33 15.94 32.11
CA ASN A 51 -2.39 14.95 31.96
C ASN A 51 -2.40 14.34 30.55
N SER A 52 -2.15 15.15 29.51
CA SER A 52 -2.02 14.64 28.15
C SER A 52 -0.81 13.70 28.02
N LEU A 53 0.31 14.03 28.63
CA LEU A 53 1.49 13.17 28.65
C LEU A 53 1.25 11.87 29.41
N LEU A 54 0.54 11.92 30.54
CA LEU A 54 0.23 10.76 31.36
C LEU A 54 -0.73 9.79 30.68
N SER A 55 -1.57 10.26 29.75
CA SER A 55 -2.46 9.38 28.99
C SER A 55 -1.70 8.28 28.25
N LEU A 56 -0.51 8.61 27.73
CA LEU A 56 0.38 7.67 27.04
C LEU A 56 1.42 7.03 27.98
N SER A 57 2.09 7.84 28.81
CA SER A 57 3.25 7.41 29.58
C SER A 57 2.97 7.08 31.05
N GLY A 58 1.76 7.32 31.56
CA GLY A 58 1.46 7.16 32.98
C GLY A 58 1.71 5.76 33.55
N ARG A 59 1.49 4.72 32.71
CA ARG A 59 1.80 3.32 33.07
C ARG A 59 3.27 2.99 33.11
N HIS A 60 4.10 3.84 32.52
CA HIS A 60 5.52 3.55 32.26
C HIS A 60 6.47 4.40 33.09
N LEU A 61 5.95 5.16 34.06
CA LEU A 61 6.79 6.02 34.90
C LEU A 61 7.70 5.22 35.80
N VAL A 62 8.90 5.76 36.00
CA VAL A 62 9.82 5.35 37.06
C VAL A 62 10.07 6.53 38.00
N TRP A 63 10.11 6.25 39.28
CA TRP A 63 10.10 7.24 40.33
C TRP A 63 11.42 7.30 41.04
N PRO A 64 12.21 8.39 40.88
CA PRO A 64 13.36 8.66 41.75
C PRO A 64 12.90 8.74 43.20
N LEU A 65 13.57 8.05 44.10
CA LEU A 65 13.19 7.99 45.53
C LEU A 65 12.97 9.38 46.14
N PRO A 66 13.84 10.39 45.92
CA PRO A 66 13.64 11.71 46.48
C PRO A 66 12.38 12.42 45.96
N ALA A 67 12.06 12.27 44.66
CA ALA A 67 10.86 12.88 44.08
C ALA A 67 9.59 12.18 44.60
N LEU A 68 9.61 10.86 44.71
CA LEU A 68 8.52 10.08 45.27
C LEU A 68 8.26 10.45 46.75
N GLN A 69 9.29 10.67 47.54
CA GLN A 69 9.15 11.07 48.94
C GLN A 69 8.48 12.45 49.05
N ARG A 70 8.90 13.44 48.26
CA ARG A 70 8.29 14.78 48.27
C ARG A 70 6.83 14.73 47.80
N LEU A 71 6.52 13.89 46.80
CA LEU A 71 5.13 13.66 46.39
C LEU A 71 4.29 13.06 47.54
N ARG A 72 4.82 12.10 48.30
CA ARG A 72 4.14 11.53 49.47
C ARG A 72 3.89 12.58 50.55
N GLU A 73 4.86 13.43 50.83
CA GLU A 73 4.69 14.54 51.79
C GLU A 73 3.62 15.54 51.33
N PHE A 74 3.58 15.84 50.01
CA PHE A 74 2.50 16.65 49.45
C PHE A 74 1.13 16.01 49.62
N LEU A 75 1.00 14.71 49.30
CA LEU A 75 -0.23 13.94 49.44
C LEU A 75 -0.66 13.84 50.89
N GLY A 76 0.24 13.63 51.82
CA GLY A 76 -0.03 13.61 53.25
C GLY A 76 -0.65 14.92 53.76
N ARG A 77 -0.20 16.04 53.27
CA ARG A 77 -0.80 17.37 53.60
C ARG A 77 -2.14 17.58 52.90
N ARG A 78 -2.24 17.18 51.64
CA ARG A 78 -3.38 17.45 50.75
C ARG A 78 -4.58 16.54 51.04
N CYS A 79 -4.30 15.31 51.36
CA CYS A 79 -5.30 14.23 51.51
C CYS A 79 -5.51 13.77 52.95
N LYS A 80 -5.18 14.60 53.94
CA LYS A 80 -5.21 14.24 55.34
C LYS A 80 -6.54 13.68 55.83
N ASP A 81 -7.66 14.18 55.31
CA ASP A 81 -9.00 13.79 55.67
C ASP A 81 -9.65 12.80 54.71
N ASN A 82 -8.90 12.34 53.69
CA ASN A 82 -9.42 11.43 52.69
C ASN A 82 -9.17 9.96 53.08
N GLU A 83 -10.25 9.19 53.17
CA GLU A 83 -10.19 7.77 53.58
C GLU A 83 -9.34 6.89 52.68
N PHE A 84 -9.27 7.18 51.37
CA PHE A 84 -8.46 6.41 50.43
C PHE A 84 -6.96 6.47 50.76
N TRP A 85 -6.51 7.55 51.41
CA TRP A 85 -5.12 7.83 51.72
C TRP A 85 -4.73 7.51 53.16
N ARG A 86 -5.65 6.99 53.96
CA ARG A 86 -5.39 6.66 55.38
C ARG A 86 -4.26 5.62 55.48
N GLY A 87 -3.24 5.92 56.28
CA GLY A 87 -2.09 5.02 56.52
C GLY A 87 -1.07 4.95 55.38
N HIS A 88 -1.12 5.87 54.40
CA HIS A 88 -0.14 5.89 53.30
C HIS A 88 1.29 6.25 53.78
N GLU A 89 1.40 6.95 54.91
CA GLU A 89 2.67 7.36 55.52
C GLU A 89 3.46 6.17 56.05
N ASP A 90 2.77 5.10 56.51
CA ASP A 90 3.38 3.90 57.06
C ASP A 90 3.93 2.91 56.02
N LEU A 91 3.58 3.12 54.75
CA LEU A 91 3.98 2.22 53.67
C LEU A 91 5.44 2.48 53.26
N SER A 92 6.18 1.44 52.91
CA SER A 92 7.44 1.61 52.22
C SER A 92 7.21 2.25 50.84
N PRO A 93 8.22 2.88 50.21
CA PRO A 93 8.07 3.46 48.86
C PRO A 93 7.55 2.49 47.80
N ALA A 94 7.94 1.23 47.86
CA ALA A 94 7.49 0.18 46.94
C ALA A 94 6.03 -0.21 47.18
N GLU A 95 5.61 -0.38 48.45
CA GLU A 95 4.23 -0.67 48.82
C GLU A 95 3.30 0.50 48.47
N PHE A 96 3.79 1.73 48.66
CA PHE A 96 3.06 2.93 48.28
C PHE A 96 2.77 2.95 46.75
N LEU A 97 3.78 2.71 45.91
CA LEU A 97 3.59 2.62 44.47
C LEU A 97 2.71 1.42 44.07
N ALA A 98 2.87 0.27 44.68
CA ALA A 98 2.00 -0.89 44.43
C ALA A 98 0.52 -0.59 44.70
N ARG A 99 0.23 0.19 45.74
CA ARG A 99 -1.14 0.56 46.11
C ARG A 99 -1.72 1.72 45.34
N TYR A 100 -0.94 2.79 45.10
CA TYR A 100 -1.42 4.07 44.55
C TYR A 100 -0.85 4.42 43.21
N GLY A 101 0.19 3.72 42.73
CA GLY A 101 0.95 4.03 41.52
C GLY A 101 0.45 3.35 40.26
N ALA A 102 -0.67 2.63 40.31
CA ALA A 102 -1.27 2.05 39.10
C ALA A 102 -2.03 3.12 38.31
N TRP A 103 -1.68 3.30 37.02
CA TRP A 103 -2.40 4.21 36.14
C TRP A 103 -3.80 3.66 35.84
N ARG A 104 -4.84 4.40 36.20
CA ARG A 104 -6.25 4.12 35.92
C ARG A 104 -6.95 5.27 35.21
N GLY A 105 -6.22 6.34 34.92
CA GLY A 105 -6.70 7.59 34.34
C GLY A 105 -6.42 8.78 35.25
N ALA A 106 -6.47 9.98 34.68
CA ALA A 106 -6.16 11.23 35.41
C ALA A 106 -7.22 11.61 36.47
N TYR A 107 -8.40 11.04 36.39
CA TYR A 107 -9.54 11.41 37.25
C TYR A 107 -9.88 10.37 38.34
N GLU A 108 -9.01 9.40 38.54
CA GLU A 108 -9.21 8.36 39.53
C GLU A 108 -8.64 8.79 40.89
N GLU A 109 -9.49 9.23 41.81
CA GLU A 109 -9.13 9.78 43.12
C GLU A 109 -8.28 8.86 44.00
N GLY A 110 -8.42 7.55 43.83
CA GLY A 110 -7.67 6.52 44.58
C GLY A 110 -6.28 6.28 44.06
N THR A 111 -5.76 7.12 43.13
CA THR A 111 -4.41 7.01 42.59
C THR A 111 -3.62 8.31 42.75
N LEU A 112 -2.29 8.20 42.78
CA LEU A 112 -1.41 9.37 42.85
C LEU A 112 -1.55 10.28 41.61
N PHE A 113 -2.03 9.72 40.50
CA PHE A 113 -2.15 10.44 39.22
C PHE A 113 -3.21 11.55 39.26
N PHE A 114 -4.26 11.36 40.07
CA PHE A 114 -5.30 12.38 40.28
C PHE A 114 -4.72 13.72 40.78
N TYR A 115 -3.69 13.65 41.60
CA TYR A 115 -3.08 14.82 42.22
C TYR A 115 -1.85 15.36 41.46
N LEU A 116 -1.42 14.70 40.39
CA LEU A 116 -0.20 15.12 39.68
C LEU A 116 -0.34 16.46 38.96
N ASP A 117 -1.54 16.83 38.51
CA ASP A 117 -1.75 18.16 37.92
C ASP A 117 -1.57 19.28 38.96
N GLU A 118 -2.07 19.09 40.17
CA GLU A 118 -1.87 20.03 41.28
C GLU A 118 -0.41 20.05 41.72
N TYR A 119 0.20 18.87 41.87
CA TYR A 119 1.62 18.75 42.22
C TYR A 119 2.55 19.38 41.17
N ALA A 120 2.20 19.27 39.88
CA ALA A 120 2.94 19.87 38.78
C ALA A 120 2.99 21.40 38.86
N LYS A 121 1.91 22.01 39.35
CA LYS A 121 1.84 23.48 39.55
C LYS A 121 2.72 23.93 40.70
N ASP A 122 2.79 23.12 41.75
CA ASP A 122 3.57 23.39 42.98
C ASP A 122 5.05 23.03 42.79
N GLN A 123 5.34 21.81 42.31
CA GLN A 123 6.68 21.23 42.21
C GLN A 123 7.03 20.72 40.80
N PRO A 124 7.06 21.60 39.79
CA PRO A 124 7.30 21.18 38.40
C PRO A 124 8.64 20.52 38.17
N LYS A 125 9.68 20.89 38.95
CA LYS A 125 11.03 20.31 38.84
C LYS A 125 11.07 18.86 39.23
N ASP A 126 10.24 18.43 40.18
CA ASP A 126 10.18 17.03 40.61
C ASP A 126 9.57 16.16 39.52
N LEU A 127 8.49 16.62 38.89
CA LEU A 127 7.91 15.90 37.75
C LEU A 127 8.86 15.84 36.56
N LEU A 128 9.56 16.92 36.26
CA LEU A 128 10.59 16.88 35.20
C LEU A 128 11.68 15.84 35.54
N SER A 129 12.05 15.72 36.81
CA SER A 129 12.98 14.65 37.26
C SER A 129 12.40 13.25 37.05
N VAL A 130 11.11 13.04 37.35
CA VAL A 130 10.42 11.74 37.10
C VAL A 130 10.38 11.44 35.60
N LEU A 131 9.99 12.41 34.78
CA LEU A 131 9.93 12.24 33.33
C LEU A 131 11.32 11.96 32.72
N GLY A 132 12.35 12.67 33.19
CA GLY A 132 13.74 12.46 32.76
C GLY A 132 14.25 11.08 33.15
N ALA A 133 14.08 10.68 34.42
CA ALA A 133 14.46 9.34 34.90
C ALA A 133 13.75 8.24 34.14
N THR A 134 12.47 8.45 33.82
CA THR A 134 11.67 7.52 32.99
C THR A 134 12.27 7.40 31.58
N GLY A 135 12.57 8.52 30.93
CA GLY A 135 13.19 8.55 29.61
C GLY A 135 14.53 7.79 29.58
N ASP A 136 15.39 8.03 30.59
CA ASP A 136 16.69 7.35 30.72
C ASP A 136 16.52 5.85 30.96
N TRP A 137 15.57 5.44 31.78
CA TRP A 137 15.28 4.04 32.04
C TRP A 137 14.79 3.35 30.77
N LEU A 138 13.81 3.94 30.06
CA LEU A 138 13.28 3.43 28.80
C LEU A 138 14.35 3.32 27.73
N ALA A 139 15.22 4.32 27.59
CA ALA A 139 16.33 4.28 26.65
C ALA A 139 17.27 3.07 26.89
N ARG A 140 17.51 2.73 28.16
CA ARG A 140 18.35 1.57 28.52
C ARG A 140 17.61 0.24 28.31
N ALA A 141 16.32 0.19 28.64
CA ALA A 141 15.49 -0.99 28.47
C ALA A 141 15.31 -1.34 26.97
N LEU A 142 15.03 -0.34 26.14
CA LEU A 142 14.81 -0.50 24.71
C LEU A 142 16.07 -0.90 23.93
N LYS A 143 17.26 -0.47 24.36
CA LYS A 143 18.53 -0.90 23.74
C LYS A 143 18.75 -2.42 23.70
N LYS A 144 18.08 -3.15 24.58
CA LYS A 144 18.20 -4.62 24.68
C LYS A 144 17.14 -5.36 23.90
N GLN A 145 16.18 -4.64 23.32
CA GLN A 145 15.04 -5.21 22.65
C GLN A 145 14.98 -4.73 21.19
N SER A 146 14.68 -5.62 20.29
CA SER A 146 14.45 -5.30 18.88
C SER A 146 13.01 -5.66 18.55
N THR A 147 12.22 -4.67 18.20
CA THR A 147 10.83 -4.85 17.84
C THR A 147 10.66 -5.37 16.42
N LEU A 148 9.49 -5.92 16.13
CA LEU A 148 9.14 -6.35 14.79
C LEU A 148 9.13 -5.17 13.81
N VAL A 149 8.64 -4.01 14.26
CA VAL A 149 8.62 -2.78 13.46
C VAL A 149 10.02 -2.34 13.07
N GLU A 150 10.96 -2.32 14.03
CA GLU A 150 12.34 -1.96 13.73
C GLU A 150 12.98 -2.92 12.75
N LYS A 151 12.77 -4.23 12.92
CA LYS A 151 13.29 -5.25 11.99
C LYS A 151 12.78 -5.05 10.56
N ASN A 152 11.49 -4.77 10.41
CA ASN A 152 10.88 -4.54 9.11
C ASN A 152 11.36 -3.21 8.51
N ILE A 153 11.51 -2.15 9.32
CA ILE A 153 12.08 -0.89 8.87
C ILE A 153 13.55 -1.06 8.48
N ASP A 154 14.33 -1.85 9.21
CA ASP A 154 15.72 -2.13 8.87
C ASP A 154 15.85 -2.90 7.56
N ALA A 155 14.95 -3.86 7.33
CA ALA A 155 14.87 -4.57 6.07
C ALA A 155 14.55 -3.61 4.92
N LEU A 156 13.53 -2.75 5.08
CA LEU A 156 13.21 -1.72 4.10
C LEU A 156 14.36 -0.72 3.89
N ALA A 157 14.99 -0.27 4.98
CA ALA A 157 16.09 0.67 4.91
C ALA A 157 17.28 0.10 4.14
N SER A 158 17.58 -1.18 4.31
CA SER A 158 18.61 -1.86 3.54
C SER A 158 18.28 -1.95 2.06
N LEU A 159 17.04 -2.33 1.72
CA LEU A 159 16.57 -2.45 0.34
C LEU A 159 16.52 -1.08 -0.37
N LEU A 160 16.01 -0.07 0.31
CA LEU A 160 15.81 1.27 -0.22
C LEU A 160 17.02 2.17 -0.02
N GLN A 161 18.08 1.68 0.62
CA GLN A 161 19.28 2.46 0.99
C GLN A 161 18.94 3.73 1.77
N LEU A 162 18.00 3.63 2.73
CA LEU A 162 17.57 4.77 3.53
C LEU A 162 18.68 5.19 4.51
N ASN A 163 18.82 6.50 4.69
CA ASN A 163 19.71 7.05 5.71
C ASN A 163 19.07 6.97 7.10
N ARG A 164 19.84 7.36 8.14
CA ARG A 164 19.36 7.29 9.54
C ARG A 164 18.15 8.19 9.80
N ALA A 165 18.11 9.38 9.19
CA ALA A 165 16.99 10.31 9.36
C ALA A 165 15.71 9.75 8.73
N GLU A 166 15.79 9.23 7.50
CA GLU A 166 14.67 8.62 6.81
C GLU A 166 14.11 7.41 7.57
N ARG A 167 15.02 6.57 8.12
CA ARG A 167 14.64 5.44 8.97
C ARG A 167 13.91 5.89 10.24
N ALA A 168 14.42 6.91 10.93
CA ALA A 168 13.80 7.44 12.15
C ALA A 168 12.41 8.04 11.86
N LEU A 169 12.27 8.77 10.76
CA LEU A 169 10.98 9.32 10.33
C LEU A 169 9.95 8.22 10.03
N LEU A 170 10.37 7.14 9.36
CA LEU A 170 9.48 6.01 9.14
C LEU A 170 9.08 5.32 10.45
N LEU A 171 10.01 5.17 11.39
CA LEU A 171 9.73 4.56 12.69
C LEU A 171 8.72 5.41 13.48
N TYR A 172 9.05 6.66 13.73
CA TYR A 172 8.21 7.54 14.54
C TYR A 172 6.88 7.85 13.87
N GLY A 173 6.86 8.05 12.55
CA GLY A 173 5.64 8.23 11.79
C GLY A 173 4.73 6.99 11.81
N THR A 174 5.31 5.78 11.73
CA THR A 174 4.57 4.52 11.85
C THR A 174 3.96 4.36 13.25
N LEU A 175 4.72 4.67 14.30
CA LEU A 175 4.22 4.64 15.67
C LEU A 175 3.10 5.66 15.87
N ALA A 176 3.24 6.89 15.36
CA ALA A 176 2.23 7.94 15.45
C ALA A 176 0.94 7.59 14.70
N ARG A 177 1.03 6.88 13.56
CA ARG A 177 -0.15 6.38 12.83
C ARG A 177 -0.82 5.20 13.53
N TYR A 178 -0.04 4.32 14.12
CA TYR A 178 -0.54 3.12 14.79
C TYR A 178 -1.15 3.44 16.16
N GLN A 179 -0.46 4.25 16.98
CA GLN A 179 -0.88 4.56 18.35
C GLN A 179 -1.63 5.90 18.41
N ARG A 180 -2.95 5.81 18.68
CA ARG A 180 -3.85 6.96 18.68
C ARG A 180 -3.43 8.04 19.69
N ASP A 181 -3.09 7.61 20.92
CA ASP A 181 -2.75 8.52 22.01
C ASP A 181 -1.44 9.26 21.71
N LEU A 182 -0.47 8.58 21.08
CA LEU A 182 0.75 9.23 20.61
C LEU A 182 0.45 10.33 19.58
N ARG A 183 -0.41 10.02 18.59
CA ARG A 183 -0.80 11.01 17.58
C ARG A 183 -1.50 12.21 18.18
N SER A 184 -2.45 11.98 19.10
CA SER A 184 -3.16 13.06 19.79
C SER A 184 -2.21 13.92 20.59
N LEU A 185 -1.23 13.32 21.25
CA LEU A 185 -0.25 14.03 22.04
C LEU A 185 0.74 14.84 21.19
N LEU A 186 1.13 14.33 20.00
CA LEU A 186 2.02 15.08 19.09
C LEU A 186 1.40 16.40 18.60
N VAL A 187 0.08 16.50 18.55
CA VAL A 187 -0.63 17.77 18.25
C VAL A 187 -0.41 18.81 19.34
N GLU A 188 -0.20 18.41 20.61
CA GLU A 188 0.07 19.33 21.72
C GLU A 188 1.51 19.88 21.70
N PHE A 189 2.42 19.21 21.00
CA PHE A 189 3.79 19.69 20.82
C PHE A 189 3.85 20.76 19.72
N LYS A 190 3.49 21.99 20.06
CA LYS A 190 3.49 23.11 19.13
C LYS A 190 4.90 23.52 18.74
N VAL A 191 5.06 23.90 17.48
CA VAL A 191 6.32 24.42 16.93
C VAL A 191 6.07 25.74 16.23
N SER A 192 7.07 26.63 16.23
CA SER A 192 6.94 27.96 15.62
C SER A 192 7.29 27.96 14.13
N ASN A 193 8.10 27.01 13.71
CA ASN A 193 8.60 26.91 12.33
C ASN A 193 9.18 25.52 12.05
N ALA A 194 9.36 25.21 10.78
CA ALA A 194 9.91 23.92 10.33
C ALA A 194 11.32 23.62 10.86
N PRO A 195 12.29 24.55 10.84
CA PRO A 195 13.63 24.31 11.38
C PRO A 195 13.65 23.87 12.84
N GLU A 196 12.77 24.42 13.66
CA GLU A 196 12.65 24.02 15.06
C GLU A 196 12.11 22.60 15.21
N ALA A 197 11.11 22.25 14.43
CA ALA A 197 10.55 20.90 14.39
C ALA A 197 11.59 19.87 13.89
N TYR A 198 12.35 20.21 12.85
CA TYR A 198 13.43 19.35 12.35
C TYR A 198 14.52 19.14 13.40
N ALA A 199 14.88 20.19 14.15
CA ALA A 199 15.85 20.07 15.23
C ALA A 199 15.36 19.15 16.36
N ALA A 200 14.09 19.25 16.74
CA ALA A 200 13.50 18.38 17.77
C ALA A 200 13.52 16.89 17.34
N ILE A 201 13.13 16.59 16.11
CA ILE A 201 13.20 15.20 15.59
C ILE A 201 14.65 14.73 15.49
N ALA A 202 15.54 15.56 14.96
CA ALA A 202 16.94 15.21 14.75
C ALA A 202 17.61 14.83 16.06
N GLU A 203 17.32 15.55 17.13
CA GLU A 203 17.88 15.30 18.44
C GLU A 203 17.35 13.99 19.04
N VAL A 204 16.04 13.70 18.93
CA VAL A 204 15.45 12.43 19.38
C VAL A 204 15.98 11.25 18.57
N ALA A 205 16.15 11.42 17.26
CA ALA A 205 16.65 10.40 16.36
C ALA A 205 18.17 10.21 16.41
N GLY A 206 18.91 11.11 17.04
CA GLY A 206 20.37 11.11 17.08
C GLY A 206 21.02 11.37 15.72
N VAL A 207 20.39 12.24 14.91
CA VAL A 207 20.84 12.66 13.57
C VAL A 207 20.98 14.20 13.50
N LYS A 208 21.38 14.73 12.36
CA LYS A 208 21.51 16.20 12.18
C LYS A 208 20.20 16.79 11.61
N ALA A 209 19.82 17.98 12.04
CA ALA A 209 18.62 18.67 11.56
C ALA A 209 18.58 18.84 10.02
N PRO A 210 19.68 19.14 9.30
CA PRO A 210 19.66 19.18 7.85
C PRO A 210 19.32 17.83 7.19
N GLU A 211 19.65 16.68 7.82
CA GLU A 211 19.30 15.36 7.31
C GLU A 211 17.79 15.11 7.41
N VAL A 212 17.15 15.59 8.48
CA VAL A 212 15.68 15.55 8.64
C VAL A 212 15.00 16.46 7.64
N ALA A 213 15.51 17.69 7.47
CA ALA A 213 14.99 18.65 6.50
C ALA A 213 15.03 18.10 5.07
N GLU A 214 16.16 17.48 4.68
CA GLU A 214 16.30 16.87 3.35
C GLU A 214 15.36 15.68 3.16
N ALA A 215 15.17 14.86 4.19
CA ALA A 215 14.26 13.71 4.12
C ALA A 215 12.78 14.10 4.01
N LEU A 216 12.40 15.28 4.52
CA LEU A 216 11.03 15.81 4.50
C LEU A 216 10.80 16.88 3.41
N ARG A 217 11.83 17.24 2.65
CA ARG A 217 11.73 18.19 1.55
C ARG A 217 10.76 17.69 0.47
N ALA A 218 10.04 18.63 -0.18
CA ALA A 218 9.25 18.33 -1.37
C ALA A 218 10.11 17.66 -2.44
N GLY A 219 9.62 16.56 -3.00
CA GLY A 219 10.36 15.73 -3.95
C GLY A 219 11.45 14.87 -3.31
N SER A 220 11.48 14.73 -1.98
CA SER A 220 12.39 13.82 -1.28
C SER A 220 12.21 12.37 -1.70
N ARG A 221 13.18 11.52 -1.38
CA ARG A 221 13.10 10.09 -1.71
C ARG A 221 11.91 9.42 -1.05
N LEU A 222 11.64 9.68 0.23
CA LEU A 222 10.50 9.09 0.96
C LEU A 222 9.16 9.48 0.35
N GLU A 223 9.01 10.71 -0.10
CA GLU A 223 7.82 11.16 -0.81
C GLU A 223 7.68 10.50 -2.17
N ARG A 224 8.74 10.50 -2.99
CA ARG A 224 8.73 9.89 -4.32
C ARG A 224 8.33 8.42 -4.30
N ILE A 225 8.79 7.66 -3.30
CA ILE A 225 8.40 6.26 -3.12
C ILE A 225 7.07 6.09 -2.36
N GLY A 226 6.36 7.18 -2.08
CA GLY A 226 5.03 7.14 -1.46
C GLY A 226 5.00 6.66 0.00
N MET A 227 6.13 6.69 0.69
CA MET A 227 6.21 6.28 2.10
C MET A 227 5.83 7.39 3.07
N VAL A 228 6.04 8.64 2.66
CA VAL A 228 5.61 9.83 3.41
C VAL A 228 4.68 10.63 2.51
N GLU A 229 3.59 11.11 3.08
CA GLU A 229 2.69 12.02 2.39
C GLU A 229 3.32 13.40 2.38
N ASN A 230 3.40 14.03 1.20
CA ASN A 230 3.93 15.38 1.11
C ASN A 230 2.94 16.37 1.72
N LEU A 231 3.41 17.12 2.68
CA LEU A 231 2.53 17.93 3.50
C LEU A 231 3.12 19.26 3.89
N ILE A 232 4.39 19.47 3.54
CA ILE A 232 5.12 20.57 4.13
C ILE A 232 5.39 21.62 3.07
N SER A 233 4.46 22.55 2.95
CA SER A 233 4.92 23.90 2.73
C SER A 233 5.55 24.36 4.06
N GLU A 234 6.80 24.82 4.05
CA GLU A 234 7.56 25.26 5.24
C GLU A 234 6.80 26.24 6.14
N HIS A 235 5.70 26.79 5.66
CA HIS A 235 4.85 27.79 6.29
C HIS A 235 3.67 27.21 7.09
N ASN A 236 3.38 25.92 6.99
CA ASN A 236 2.15 25.32 7.55
C ASN A 236 2.38 24.32 8.67
N ILE A 237 3.59 24.19 9.19
CA ILE A 237 3.86 23.32 10.34
C ILE A 237 3.45 24.04 11.61
N THR A 238 2.48 23.48 12.32
CA THR A 238 1.97 24.03 13.57
C THR A 238 2.29 23.16 14.78
N ASP A 239 2.54 21.88 14.56
CA ASP A 239 2.82 20.90 15.61
C ASP A 239 3.63 19.71 15.07
N MET A 240 4.02 18.81 15.98
CA MET A 240 4.86 17.66 15.64
C MET A 240 4.12 16.57 14.89
N ALA A 241 2.77 16.51 14.95
CA ALA A 241 1.99 15.53 14.21
C ALA A 241 2.07 15.76 12.70
N ASP A 242 2.25 17.00 12.26
CA ASP A 242 2.41 17.36 10.85
C ASP A 242 3.62 16.72 10.19
N LEU A 243 4.68 16.46 10.94
CA LEU A 243 5.91 15.81 10.44
C LEU A 243 5.85 14.28 10.42
N MET A 244 4.86 13.71 11.11
CA MET A 244 4.75 12.26 11.30
C MET A 244 3.75 11.60 10.32
N LYS A 245 3.49 12.24 9.19
CA LYS A 245 2.51 11.75 8.21
C LYS A 245 3.13 10.72 7.26
N VAL A 246 3.31 9.51 7.72
CA VAL A 246 3.63 8.37 6.86
C VAL A 246 2.36 7.84 6.16
N SER A 247 2.53 7.16 5.04
CA SER A 247 1.42 6.52 4.33
C SER A 247 0.61 5.60 5.24
N GLU A 248 -0.73 5.66 5.13
CA GLU A 248 -1.64 4.80 5.92
C GLU A 248 -1.44 3.31 5.67
N LYS A 249 -0.87 2.95 4.53
CA LYS A 249 -0.56 1.56 4.17
C LYS A 249 0.64 0.99 4.93
N LEU A 250 1.53 1.84 5.48
CA LEU A 250 2.77 1.39 6.13
C LEU A 250 2.58 0.70 7.49
N PRO A 251 1.79 1.23 8.45
CA PRO A 251 1.69 0.60 9.76
C PRO A 251 1.22 -0.87 9.70
N PRO A 252 0.16 -1.25 8.96
CA PRO A 252 -0.25 -2.64 8.85
C PRO A 252 0.83 -3.56 8.27
N VAL A 253 1.66 -3.02 7.36
CA VAL A 253 2.77 -3.75 6.74
C VAL A 253 3.91 -3.91 7.74
N LEU A 254 4.35 -2.82 8.36
CA LEU A 254 5.49 -2.81 9.26
C LEU A 254 5.24 -3.54 10.59
N MET A 255 3.99 -3.69 11.00
CA MET A 255 3.58 -4.43 12.21
C MET A 255 3.38 -5.94 11.98
N ARG A 256 3.42 -6.40 10.72
CA ARG A 256 3.23 -7.81 10.38
C ARG A 256 4.54 -8.59 10.46
N LYS A 257 4.47 -9.87 10.88
CA LYS A 257 5.61 -10.79 10.85
C LYS A 257 5.79 -11.35 9.45
N TYR A 258 7.00 -11.32 8.93
CA TYR A 258 7.42 -11.91 7.66
C TYR A 258 8.44 -13.02 7.90
N ARG A 259 8.45 -14.04 7.04
CA ARG A 259 9.41 -15.15 7.10
C ARG A 259 10.80 -14.68 6.67
N ASP A 260 10.82 -13.89 5.61
CA ASP A 260 12.03 -13.35 5.02
C ASP A 260 11.80 -11.98 4.34
N HIS A 261 12.86 -11.40 3.80
CA HIS A 261 12.80 -10.12 3.08
C HIS A 261 11.94 -10.19 1.79
N ASN A 262 11.87 -11.35 1.14
CA ASN A 262 11.11 -11.51 -0.09
C ASN A 262 9.60 -11.45 0.18
N GLU A 263 9.15 -12.01 1.29
CA GLU A 263 7.75 -11.91 1.73
C GLU A 263 7.37 -10.46 2.08
N LEU A 264 8.28 -9.70 2.68
CA LEU A 264 8.06 -8.26 2.90
C LEU A 264 8.01 -7.50 1.57
N MET A 265 8.93 -7.79 0.63
CA MET A 265 8.92 -7.18 -0.71
C MET A 265 7.65 -7.49 -1.49
N ALA A 266 7.14 -8.72 -1.39
CA ALA A 266 5.90 -9.14 -2.06
C ALA A 266 4.65 -8.34 -1.62
N VAL A 267 4.72 -7.59 -0.53
CA VAL A 267 3.65 -6.65 -0.13
C VAL A 267 3.63 -5.40 -1.02
N PHE A 268 4.79 -5.01 -1.56
CA PHE A 268 4.96 -3.82 -2.39
C PHE A 268 5.06 -4.14 -3.88
N THR A 269 5.19 -5.43 -4.22
CA THR A 269 5.35 -5.90 -5.60
C THR A 269 4.46 -7.11 -5.80
N ARG A 270 3.63 -7.09 -6.84
CA ARG A 270 2.74 -8.19 -7.18
C ARG A 270 3.38 -9.04 -8.28
N PRO A 271 3.78 -10.30 -8.03
CA PRO A 271 4.24 -11.17 -9.10
C PRO A 271 3.12 -11.39 -10.12
N ALA A 272 3.44 -11.26 -11.39
CA ALA A 272 2.52 -11.59 -12.47
C ALA A 272 2.29 -13.12 -12.52
N ALA A 273 1.06 -13.52 -12.77
CA ALA A 273 0.77 -14.90 -13.01
C ALA A 273 1.52 -15.38 -14.27
N ARG A 274 2.11 -16.56 -14.23
CA ARG A 274 2.78 -17.15 -15.40
C ARG A 274 1.76 -17.39 -16.51
N SER A 275 2.16 -17.11 -17.73
CA SER A 275 1.34 -17.45 -18.90
C SER A 275 1.46 -18.95 -19.21
N GLU A 276 0.34 -19.56 -19.57
CA GLU A 276 0.30 -20.92 -20.12
C GLU A 276 0.68 -20.94 -21.61
N LEU A 277 0.78 -19.75 -22.23
CA LEU A 277 1.17 -19.58 -23.62
C LEU A 277 2.70 -19.54 -23.75
N ALA A 278 3.18 -19.86 -24.95
CA ALA A 278 4.59 -19.79 -25.32
C ALA A 278 4.79 -18.85 -26.54
N LEU A 279 6.03 -18.50 -26.84
CA LEU A 279 6.36 -17.67 -28.02
C LEU A 279 5.81 -18.23 -29.33
N GLN A 280 5.64 -19.53 -29.44
CA GLN A 280 5.07 -20.21 -30.61
C GLN A 280 3.61 -19.82 -30.85
N ASP A 281 2.86 -19.50 -29.79
CA ASP A 281 1.46 -19.09 -29.87
C ASP A 281 1.33 -17.66 -30.46
N PHE A 282 2.42 -16.93 -30.49
CA PHE A 282 2.54 -15.57 -31.06
C PHE A 282 3.33 -15.56 -32.36
N ALA A 283 3.26 -16.66 -33.15
CA ALA A 283 4.00 -16.79 -34.41
C ALA A 283 3.78 -15.63 -35.38
N PHE A 284 2.62 -14.96 -35.33
CA PHE A 284 2.27 -13.83 -36.19
C PHE A 284 2.98 -12.50 -35.83
N VAL A 285 3.63 -12.44 -34.67
CA VAL A 285 4.50 -11.33 -34.21
C VAL A 285 5.84 -11.87 -33.71
N ARG A 286 6.28 -12.99 -34.26
CA ARG A 286 7.46 -13.71 -33.77
C ARG A 286 8.73 -12.86 -33.82
N GLU A 287 8.96 -12.17 -34.91
CA GLU A 287 10.15 -11.32 -35.09
C GLU A 287 10.20 -10.22 -34.03
N ASP A 288 9.08 -9.52 -33.81
CA ASP A 288 8.98 -8.50 -32.77
C ASP A 288 9.15 -9.09 -31.37
N ALA A 289 8.56 -10.26 -31.11
CA ALA A 289 8.69 -10.94 -29.82
C ALA A 289 10.14 -11.35 -29.53
N ASP A 290 10.88 -11.85 -30.52
CA ASP A 290 12.29 -12.20 -30.38
C ASP A 290 13.16 -10.93 -30.12
N VAL A 291 12.86 -9.80 -30.77
CA VAL A 291 13.49 -8.51 -30.52
C VAL A 291 13.21 -8.06 -29.08
N LEU A 292 11.98 -8.17 -28.61
CA LEU A 292 11.61 -7.80 -27.24
C LEU A 292 12.31 -8.68 -26.20
N VAL A 293 12.42 -9.98 -26.42
CA VAL A 293 13.16 -10.90 -25.54
C VAL A 293 14.64 -10.47 -25.44
N ALA A 294 15.26 -10.17 -26.57
CA ALA A 294 16.65 -9.71 -26.61
C ALA A 294 16.80 -8.34 -25.89
N LEU A 295 15.90 -7.38 -26.17
CA LEU A 295 15.89 -6.05 -25.53
C LEU A 295 15.81 -6.15 -24.01
N LEU A 296 14.84 -6.91 -23.49
CA LEU A 296 14.65 -7.04 -22.03
C LEU A 296 15.85 -7.73 -21.37
N ARG A 297 16.37 -8.81 -21.98
CA ARG A 297 17.55 -9.52 -21.46
C ARG A 297 18.77 -8.62 -21.40
N ASN A 298 19.06 -7.88 -22.48
CA ASN A 298 20.20 -7.00 -22.55
C ASN A 298 20.05 -5.79 -21.63
N ALA A 299 18.84 -5.22 -21.50
CA ALA A 299 18.56 -4.11 -20.60
C ALA A 299 18.84 -4.48 -19.14
N VAL A 300 18.41 -5.67 -18.72
CA VAL A 300 18.66 -6.15 -17.35
C VAL A 300 20.15 -6.46 -17.14
N ALA A 301 20.81 -7.13 -18.09
CA ALA A 301 22.22 -7.46 -18.00
C ALA A 301 23.11 -6.20 -17.97
N GLY A 302 22.79 -5.18 -18.79
CA GLY A 302 23.48 -3.90 -18.84
C GLY A 302 23.09 -2.91 -17.73
N LYS A 303 22.05 -3.21 -16.94
CA LYS A 303 21.44 -2.28 -15.98
C LYS A 303 21.02 -0.96 -16.63
N GLU A 304 20.52 -1.05 -17.84
CA GLU A 304 20.09 0.10 -18.63
C GLU A 304 18.86 0.77 -17.99
N GLN A 305 18.88 2.10 -17.97
CA GLN A 305 17.76 2.90 -17.46
C GLN A 305 16.88 3.39 -18.61
N GLY A 306 15.60 3.67 -18.29
CA GLY A 306 14.67 4.24 -19.27
C GLY A 306 14.15 3.22 -20.30
N VAL A 307 14.32 1.92 -20.07
CA VAL A 307 13.83 0.91 -21.00
C VAL A 307 12.34 0.66 -20.79
N ASN A 308 11.54 1.18 -21.73
CA ASN A 308 10.09 1.06 -21.74
C ASN A 308 9.63 0.50 -23.09
N VAL A 309 8.72 -0.48 -23.03
CA VAL A 309 8.10 -1.08 -24.22
C VAL A 309 6.60 -0.79 -24.18
N LEU A 310 6.02 -0.33 -25.27
CA LEU A 310 4.60 -0.08 -25.40
C LEU A 310 3.93 -1.15 -26.27
N LEU A 311 3.05 -1.93 -25.67
CA LEU A 311 2.17 -2.87 -26.36
C LEU A 311 0.78 -2.26 -26.47
N TYR A 312 0.28 -2.08 -27.69
CA TYR A 312 -1.01 -1.44 -27.90
C TYR A 312 -1.86 -2.16 -28.94
N GLY A 313 -3.14 -1.82 -29.01
CA GLY A 313 -4.09 -2.36 -29.99
C GLY A 313 -5.44 -2.75 -29.37
N PRO A 314 -6.37 -3.31 -30.14
CA PRO A 314 -7.72 -3.62 -29.66
C PRO A 314 -7.71 -4.54 -28.42
N PRO A 315 -8.75 -4.44 -27.56
CA PRO A 315 -8.87 -5.33 -26.39
C PRO A 315 -9.00 -6.81 -26.84
N GLY A 316 -8.47 -7.70 -25.99
CA GLY A 316 -8.58 -9.15 -26.21
C GLY A 316 -7.61 -9.74 -27.24
N THR A 317 -6.66 -8.97 -27.78
CA THR A 317 -5.67 -9.43 -28.76
C THR A 317 -4.49 -10.19 -28.12
N GLY A 318 -4.38 -10.22 -26.78
CA GLY A 318 -3.35 -10.98 -26.07
C GLY A 318 -2.11 -10.15 -25.67
N LYS A 319 -2.21 -8.82 -25.61
CA LYS A 319 -1.09 -7.92 -25.22
C LYS A 319 -0.47 -8.29 -23.88
N THR A 320 -1.29 -8.42 -22.86
CA THR A 320 -0.87 -8.79 -21.50
C THR A 320 -0.22 -10.18 -21.46
N GLU A 321 -0.79 -11.13 -22.19
CA GLU A 321 -0.20 -12.48 -22.30
C GLU A 321 1.13 -12.47 -23.06
N LEU A 322 1.24 -11.68 -24.14
CA LEU A 322 2.52 -11.51 -24.84
C LEU A 322 3.59 -10.93 -23.92
N ALA A 323 3.25 -9.90 -23.11
CA ALA A 323 4.17 -9.33 -22.13
C ALA A 323 4.71 -10.38 -21.16
N LYS A 324 3.83 -11.26 -20.64
CA LYS A 324 4.20 -12.38 -19.78
C LYS A 324 5.11 -13.38 -20.48
N VAL A 325 4.75 -13.77 -21.69
CA VAL A 325 5.52 -14.75 -22.49
C VAL A 325 6.91 -14.22 -22.85
N VAL A 326 7.01 -12.95 -23.24
CA VAL A 326 8.29 -12.32 -23.57
C VAL A 326 9.19 -12.22 -22.33
N ALA A 327 8.64 -11.81 -21.17
CA ALA A 327 9.39 -11.78 -19.92
C ALA A 327 9.89 -13.18 -19.51
N GLN A 328 9.03 -14.20 -19.58
CA GLN A 328 9.40 -15.58 -19.31
C GLN A 328 10.51 -16.10 -20.24
N ALA A 329 10.40 -15.81 -21.54
CA ALA A 329 11.40 -16.20 -22.52
C ALA A 329 12.74 -15.45 -22.33
N ALA A 330 12.69 -14.22 -21.80
CA ALA A 330 13.88 -13.48 -21.41
C ALA A 330 14.53 -14.00 -20.11
N GLY A 331 13.86 -14.91 -19.38
CA GLY A 331 14.33 -15.43 -18.09
C GLY A 331 14.12 -14.44 -16.94
N LEU A 332 13.10 -13.57 -17.04
CA LEU A 332 12.82 -12.53 -16.07
C LEU A 332 11.57 -12.85 -15.25
N ASP A 333 11.61 -12.51 -13.97
CA ASP A 333 10.46 -12.47 -13.11
C ASP A 333 9.66 -11.19 -13.39
N LEU A 334 8.41 -11.37 -13.82
CA LEU A 334 7.53 -10.25 -14.14
C LEU A 334 6.67 -9.90 -12.94
N PHE A 335 6.61 -8.60 -12.62
CA PHE A 335 5.78 -8.05 -11.56
C PHE A 335 4.75 -7.08 -12.13
N GLU A 336 3.53 -7.13 -11.64
CA GLU A 336 2.44 -6.24 -12.06
C GLU A 336 2.39 -5.01 -11.16
N VAL A 337 2.15 -3.84 -11.76
CA VAL A 337 1.81 -2.62 -11.03
C VAL A 337 0.36 -2.76 -10.54
N GLU A 338 0.12 -2.51 -9.26
CA GLU A 338 -1.21 -2.65 -8.67
C GLU A 338 -2.23 -1.71 -9.35
N TYR A 339 -3.42 -2.23 -9.62
CA TYR A 339 -4.56 -1.52 -10.20
C TYR A 339 -5.73 -1.37 -9.22
N ALA A 340 -5.74 -2.14 -8.13
CA ALA A 340 -6.76 -2.11 -7.09
C ALA A 340 -6.10 -2.15 -5.71
N ASP A 341 -6.78 -1.60 -4.71
CA ASP A 341 -6.41 -1.72 -3.32
C ASP A 341 -6.78 -3.11 -2.75
N ARG A 342 -6.51 -3.34 -1.46
CA ARG A 342 -6.81 -4.62 -0.79
C ARG A 342 -8.30 -4.91 -0.67
N ASP A 343 -9.12 -3.88 -0.71
CA ASP A 343 -10.58 -3.98 -0.62
C ASP A 343 -11.20 -4.13 -2.01
N GLY A 344 -10.38 -4.15 -3.08
CA GLY A 344 -10.80 -4.33 -4.46
C GLY A 344 -11.25 -3.04 -5.14
N ASN A 345 -11.08 -1.87 -4.52
CA ASN A 345 -11.41 -0.59 -5.14
C ASN A 345 -10.33 -0.21 -6.15
N SER A 346 -10.73 0.37 -7.28
CA SER A 346 -9.81 0.85 -8.30
C SER A 346 -8.89 1.95 -7.75
N LEU A 347 -7.59 1.81 -7.96
CA LEU A 347 -6.62 2.84 -7.62
C LEU A 347 -6.70 4.01 -8.61
N SER A 348 -6.55 5.23 -8.11
CA SER A 348 -6.41 6.41 -8.97
C SER A 348 -5.14 6.31 -9.82
N GLY A 349 -5.09 7.01 -10.96
CA GLY A 349 -3.89 7.08 -11.78
C GLY A 349 -2.65 7.52 -11.00
N ARG A 350 -2.79 8.43 -10.03
CA ARG A 350 -1.71 8.86 -9.12
C ARG A 350 -1.22 7.73 -8.21
N ASP A 351 -2.13 6.94 -7.65
CA ASP A 351 -1.77 5.83 -6.76
C ASP A 351 -1.15 4.66 -7.52
N ARG A 352 -1.64 4.36 -8.73
CA ARG A 352 -1.02 3.40 -9.64
C ARG A 352 0.41 3.80 -10.00
N TYR A 353 0.61 5.09 -10.18
CA TYR A 353 1.93 5.64 -10.45
C TYR A 353 2.88 5.51 -9.26
N ARG A 354 2.39 5.78 -8.03
CA ARG A 354 3.15 5.53 -6.80
C ARG A 354 3.50 4.04 -6.66
N SER A 355 2.57 3.14 -6.98
CA SER A 355 2.85 1.70 -7.00
C SER A 355 3.97 1.35 -7.99
N LEU A 356 3.99 1.95 -9.19
CA LEU A 356 5.09 1.79 -10.14
C LEU A 356 6.42 2.26 -9.55
N GLN A 357 6.47 3.44 -8.93
CA GLN A 357 7.69 3.96 -8.33
C GLN A 357 8.21 3.08 -7.19
N ILE A 358 7.31 2.63 -6.33
CA ILE A 358 7.64 1.70 -5.25
C ILE A 358 8.22 0.42 -5.84
N ALA A 359 7.54 -0.20 -6.82
CA ALA A 359 8.02 -1.42 -7.48
C ALA A 359 9.40 -1.21 -8.15
N GLN A 360 9.61 -0.09 -8.84
CA GLN A 360 10.90 0.28 -9.44
C GLN A 360 12.03 0.33 -8.41
N VAL A 361 11.78 0.94 -7.26
CA VAL A 361 12.79 1.06 -6.20
C VAL A 361 13.10 -0.30 -5.57
N PHE A 362 12.08 -1.10 -5.28
CA PHE A 362 12.25 -2.42 -4.69
C PHE A 362 12.95 -3.41 -5.62
N LEU A 363 12.59 -3.37 -6.91
CA LEU A 363 13.13 -4.30 -7.89
C LEU A 363 14.47 -3.86 -8.49
N LYS A 364 14.90 -2.62 -8.24
CA LYS A 364 16.19 -2.10 -8.73
C LYS A 364 17.39 -2.97 -8.33
N ALA A 365 17.34 -3.58 -7.15
CA ALA A 365 18.38 -4.48 -6.68
C ALA A 365 18.31 -5.89 -7.30
N SER A 366 17.18 -6.24 -7.93
CA SER A 366 16.99 -7.52 -8.61
C SER A 366 17.63 -7.48 -10.00
N SER A 367 18.45 -8.47 -10.30
CA SER A 367 19.08 -8.62 -11.62
C SER A 367 18.22 -9.41 -12.62
N HIS A 368 16.96 -9.77 -12.27
CA HIS A 368 16.13 -10.66 -13.07
C HIS A 368 14.66 -10.23 -13.09
N SER A 369 14.37 -8.94 -12.93
CA SER A 369 13.01 -8.44 -12.83
C SER A 369 12.63 -7.53 -13.98
N ALA A 370 11.35 -7.62 -14.38
CA ALA A 370 10.69 -6.67 -15.28
C ALA A 370 9.32 -6.29 -14.69
N LEU A 371 8.78 -5.15 -15.11
CA LEU A 371 7.47 -4.66 -14.67
C LEU A 371 6.45 -4.71 -15.81
N LEU A 372 5.23 -5.05 -15.45
CA LEU A 372 4.05 -4.95 -16.32
C LEU A 372 3.13 -3.86 -15.78
N PHE A 373 2.87 -2.86 -16.61
CA PHE A 373 1.89 -1.82 -16.32
C PHE A 373 0.75 -1.92 -17.33
N ASP A 374 -0.31 -2.58 -16.92
CA ASP A 374 -1.48 -2.82 -17.77
C ASP A 374 -2.52 -1.71 -17.61
N GLU A 375 -3.37 -1.51 -18.64
CA GLU A 375 -4.44 -0.50 -18.66
C GLU A 375 -3.94 0.89 -18.26
N VAL A 376 -2.93 1.38 -18.98
CA VAL A 376 -2.25 2.64 -18.62
C VAL A 376 -3.01 3.89 -19.04
N GLU A 377 -4.19 3.75 -19.60
CA GLU A 377 -5.06 4.86 -20.05
C GLU A 377 -5.30 5.89 -18.95
N ASP A 378 -5.50 5.42 -17.72
CA ASP A 378 -5.86 6.27 -16.57
C ASP A 378 -4.66 7.04 -16.00
N VAL A 379 -3.45 6.71 -16.45
CA VAL A 379 -2.21 7.24 -15.87
C VAL A 379 -1.69 8.43 -16.65
N PHE A 380 -1.94 8.46 -17.96
CA PHE A 380 -1.52 9.56 -18.80
C PHE A 380 -2.52 10.72 -18.73
N PRO A 381 -2.03 11.97 -18.56
CA PRO A 381 -2.93 13.11 -18.55
C PRO A 381 -3.69 13.23 -19.89
N PRO A 382 -4.99 13.55 -19.85
CA PRO A 382 -5.82 13.64 -21.04
C PRO A 382 -5.28 14.70 -22.02
N ILE A 383 -5.36 14.40 -23.32
CA ILE A 383 -4.84 15.25 -24.40
C ILE A 383 -5.70 16.51 -24.60
N SER A 384 -6.99 16.48 -24.23
CA SER A 384 -7.92 17.61 -24.42
C SER A 384 -7.68 18.71 -23.39
N SER A 385 -7.52 19.95 -23.87
CA SER A 385 -7.32 21.15 -23.06
C SER A 385 -8.46 21.43 -22.08
N GLU A 386 -9.68 21.04 -22.38
CA GLU A 386 -10.86 21.23 -21.51
C GLU A 386 -10.86 20.28 -20.30
N ALA A 387 -10.54 19.01 -20.49
CA ALA A 387 -10.44 18.06 -19.38
C ALA A 387 -9.24 18.38 -18.45
N ALA A 388 -8.13 18.86 -19.02
CA ALA A 388 -6.99 19.32 -18.23
C ALA A 388 -7.32 20.57 -17.40
N GLN A 389 -8.15 21.51 -17.94
CA GLN A 389 -8.63 22.68 -17.20
C GLN A 389 -9.66 22.32 -16.12
N LEU A 390 -10.51 21.31 -16.35
CA LEU A 390 -11.47 20.82 -15.35
C LEU A 390 -10.77 20.14 -14.18
N MET A 391 -9.75 19.32 -14.46
CA MET A 391 -8.93 18.68 -13.41
C MET A 391 -8.09 19.70 -12.63
N ALA A 392 -7.52 20.70 -13.29
CA ALA A 392 -6.80 21.79 -12.63
C ALA A 392 -7.74 22.62 -11.72
N ARG A 393 -9.02 22.74 -12.05
CA ARG A 393 -10.02 23.39 -11.20
C ARG A 393 -10.48 22.54 -10.02
N SER A 394 -10.56 21.23 -10.17
CA SER A 394 -10.88 20.33 -9.05
C SER A 394 -9.74 20.23 -8.04
N ASP A 395 -8.49 20.30 -8.48
CA ASP A 395 -7.32 20.36 -7.60
C ASP A 395 -7.20 21.70 -6.83
N GLN A 396 -7.76 22.79 -7.38
CA GLN A 396 -7.79 24.10 -6.70
C GLN A 396 -8.76 24.17 -5.51
N LEU A 397 -9.70 23.25 -5.39
CA LEU A 397 -10.62 23.16 -4.25
C LEU A 397 -10.07 22.35 -3.07
N SER A 398 -8.89 21.74 -3.20
CA SER A 398 -8.36 20.81 -2.19
C SER A 398 -7.00 21.15 -1.59
N ALA A 399 -6.25 22.13 -2.04
CA ALA A 399 -5.08 22.73 -1.35
C ALA A 399 -4.39 23.82 -2.20
N PRO A 400 -3.67 24.79 -1.61
CA PRO A 400 -2.86 25.75 -2.35
C PRO A 400 -1.64 25.03 -2.93
N VAL A 401 -1.63 24.82 -4.23
CA VAL A 401 -0.52 24.19 -4.95
C VAL A 401 0.53 25.24 -5.27
N THR A 402 1.51 25.38 -4.40
CA THR A 402 2.80 25.96 -4.77
C THR A 402 3.68 24.84 -5.34
N GLY A 403 3.91 24.85 -6.65
CA GLY A 403 4.85 23.94 -7.32
C GLY A 403 4.21 22.78 -8.08
N SER A 404 3.26 23.09 -8.96
CA SER A 404 2.83 22.12 -9.98
C SER A 404 3.95 21.94 -11.00
N VAL A 405 4.83 20.98 -10.76
CA VAL A 405 5.52 20.31 -11.85
C VAL A 405 4.40 19.73 -12.71
N SER A 406 4.21 20.26 -13.92
CA SER A 406 3.12 19.84 -14.81
C SER A 406 3.17 18.31 -14.88
N GLY A 407 2.02 17.62 -14.77
CA GLY A 407 1.97 16.15 -14.77
C GLY A 407 2.74 15.53 -15.94
N LYS A 408 2.96 16.28 -17.02
CA LYS A 408 3.77 15.92 -18.18
C LYS A 408 5.28 15.79 -17.87
N ALA A 409 5.86 16.71 -17.11
CA ALA A 409 7.30 16.67 -16.78
C ALA A 409 7.63 15.45 -15.91
N TRP A 410 6.75 15.10 -15.00
CA TRP A 410 6.91 13.99 -14.10
C TRP A 410 6.80 12.61 -14.81
N VAL A 411 5.82 12.42 -15.71
CA VAL A 411 5.72 11.20 -16.55
C VAL A 411 6.98 11.03 -17.41
N ASN A 412 7.47 12.14 -18.00
CA ASN A 412 8.70 12.12 -18.77
C ASN A 412 9.90 11.64 -17.96
N GLN A 413 10.04 12.17 -16.74
CA GLN A 413 11.14 11.79 -15.85
C GLN A 413 11.14 10.29 -15.57
N ILE A 414 9.97 9.68 -15.33
CA ILE A 414 9.92 8.25 -15.06
C ILE A 414 10.25 7.44 -16.30
N LEU A 415 9.68 7.76 -17.46
CA LEU A 415 10.00 7.06 -18.69
C LEU A 415 11.50 7.12 -19.03
N GLU A 416 12.19 8.18 -18.63
CA GLU A 416 13.62 8.36 -18.87
C GLU A 416 14.53 7.73 -17.80
N SER A 417 14.05 7.58 -16.57
CA SER A 417 14.90 7.20 -15.42
C SER A 417 14.51 5.89 -14.73
N ASN A 418 13.50 5.18 -15.23
CA ASN A 418 13.13 3.90 -14.62
C ASN A 418 14.31 2.92 -14.66
N SER A 419 14.53 2.25 -13.52
CA SER A 419 15.67 1.36 -13.32
C SER A 419 15.37 -0.11 -13.61
N VAL A 420 14.09 -0.45 -13.81
CA VAL A 420 13.61 -1.79 -14.13
C VAL A 420 12.87 -1.72 -15.47
N PRO A 421 13.21 -2.54 -16.46
CA PRO A 421 12.51 -2.56 -17.73
C PRO A 421 11.00 -2.74 -17.54
N THR A 422 10.20 -1.91 -18.18
CA THR A 422 8.76 -1.87 -17.98
C THR A 422 8.01 -2.08 -19.29
N LEU A 423 7.09 -3.03 -19.29
CA LEU A 423 6.15 -3.33 -20.36
C LEU A 423 4.83 -2.60 -20.06
N TRP A 424 4.47 -1.65 -20.91
CA TRP A 424 3.26 -0.84 -20.81
C TRP A 424 2.22 -1.37 -21.77
N VAL A 425 1.00 -1.57 -21.31
CA VAL A 425 -0.09 -2.13 -22.13
C VAL A 425 -1.26 -1.15 -22.16
N THR A 426 -1.73 -0.82 -23.36
CA THR A 426 -2.90 0.04 -23.57
C THR A 426 -3.82 -0.48 -24.66
N ASN A 427 -5.11 -0.21 -24.51
CA ASN A 427 -6.12 -0.43 -25.54
C ASN A 427 -6.31 0.80 -26.43
N ARG A 428 -5.82 1.99 -25.99
CA ARG A 428 -6.10 3.30 -26.58
C ARG A 428 -4.84 4.14 -26.71
N ILE A 429 -4.03 3.83 -27.70
CA ILE A 429 -2.78 4.58 -27.94
C ILE A 429 -3.04 6.07 -28.20
N GLU A 430 -4.23 6.42 -28.73
CA GLU A 430 -4.62 7.80 -29.04
C GLU A 430 -4.64 8.69 -27.80
N GLN A 431 -4.90 8.12 -26.61
CA GLN A 431 -4.91 8.85 -25.34
C GLN A 431 -3.52 9.17 -24.81
N ILE A 432 -2.47 8.52 -25.32
CA ILE A 432 -1.08 8.81 -24.95
C ILE A 432 -0.56 9.93 -25.84
N ASP A 433 -0.16 11.05 -25.22
CA ASP A 433 0.42 12.19 -25.93
C ASP A 433 1.66 11.73 -26.77
N PRO A 434 1.77 12.14 -28.03
CA PRO A 434 2.95 11.84 -28.87
C PRO A 434 4.29 12.17 -28.20
N ALA A 435 4.33 13.17 -27.32
CA ALA A 435 5.52 13.51 -26.56
C ALA A 435 5.97 12.39 -25.61
N PHE A 436 5.05 11.59 -25.07
CA PHE A 436 5.37 10.42 -24.26
C PHE A 436 5.71 9.21 -25.14
N ARG A 437 4.97 8.99 -26.24
CA ARG A 437 5.19 7.83 -27.12
C ARG A 437 6.64 7.74 -27.59
N ARG A 438 7.27 8.85 -27.98
CA ARG A 438 8.67 8.89 -28.45
C ARG A 438 9.72 8.48 -27.41
N ARG A 439 9.34 8.30 -26.15
CA ARG A 439 10.24 7.86 -25.06
C ARG A 439 10.20 6.36 -24.81
N PHE A 440 9.33 5.66 -25.49
CA PHE A 440 9.33 4.20 -25.45
C PHE A 440 10.45 3.68 -26.37
N ALA A 441 11.23 2.74 -25.88
CA ALA A 441 12.31 2.12 -26.64
C ALA A 441 11.77 1.25 -27.79
N TYR A 442 10.56 0.71 -27.63
CA TYR A 442 9.91 -0.10 -28.64
C TYR A 442 8.39 0.05 -28.57
N HIS A 443 7.73 -0.03 -29.73
CA HIS A 443 6.29 0.04 -29.87
C HIS A 443 5.83 -1.17 -30.68
N LEU A 444 4.87 -1.93 -30.14
CA LEU A 444 4.31 -3.07 -30.85
C LEU A 444 2.78 -2.99 -30.86
N GLU A 445 2.22 -2.93 -32.07
CA GLU A 445 0.77 -3.01 -32.27
C GLU A 445 0.34 -4.47 -32.38
N LEU A 446 -0.45 -4.95 -31.44
CA LEU A 446 -1.11 -6.25 -31.54
C LEU A 446 -2.48 -6.09 -32.19
N ARG A 447 -2.57 -6.46 -33.44
CA ARG A 447 -3.82 -6.59 -34.19
C ARG A 447 -4.42 -7.98 -34.04
N SER A 448 -5.66 -8.14 -34.50
CA SER A 448 -6.25 -9.48 -34.64
C SER A 448 -5.34 -10.36 -35.50
N PRO A 449 -5.04 -11.58 -35.07
CA PRO A 449 -4.16 -12.48 -35.81
C PRO A 449 -4.62 -12.70 -37.26
N PRO A 450 -3.72 -12.88 -38.21
CA PRO A 450 -4.06 -13.22 -39.59
C PRO A 450 -4.76 -14.59 -39.65
N PRO A 451 -5.49 -14.91 -40.74
CA PRO A 451 -6.32 -16.13 -40.82
C PRO A 451 -5.59 -17.41 -40.45
N GLY A 452 -4.37 -17.61 -40.94
CA GLY A 452 -3.59 -18.82 -40.63
C GLY A 452 -3.18 -18.96 -39.16
N ALA A 453 -2.82 -17.85 -38.50
CA ALA A 453 -2.52 -17.85 -37.08
C ALA A 453 -3.79 -18.01 -36.23
N ARG A 454 -4.92 -17.46 -36.68
CA ARG A 454 -6.21 -17.63 -35.99
C ARG A 454 -6.64 -19.09 -35.88
N GLU A 455 -6.45 -19.87 -36.92
CA GLU A 455 -6.79 -21.29 -36.90
C GLU A 455 -6.06 -22.03 -35.78
N GLY A 456 -4.77 -21.81 -35.63
CA GLY A 456 -3.98 -22.38 -34.53
C GLY A 456 -4.47 -21.93 -33.15
N ILE A 457 -4.81 -20.66 -32.98
CA ILE A 457 -5.35 -20.09 -31.73
C ILE A 457 -6.73 -20.68 -31.42
N VAL A 458 -7.61 -20.75 -32.43
CA VAL A 458 -8.96 -21.35 -32.29
C VAL A 458 -8.82 -22.82 -31.89
N ARG A 459 -7.99 -23.59 -32.59
CA ARG A 459 -7.74 -25.00 -32.31
C ARG A 459 -7.24 -25.25 -30.89
N LYS A 460 -6.25 -24.46 -30.45
CA LYS A 460 -5.71 -24.51 -29.07
C LYS A 460 -6.77 -24.13 -28.02
N THR A 461 -7.58 -23.10 -28.30
CA THR A 461 -8.62 -22.64 -27.36
C THR A 461 -9.79 -23.66 -27.26
N LEU A 462 -10.03 -24.38 -28.30
CA LEU A 462 -11.05 -25.46 -28.37
C LEU A 462 -10.50 -26.83 -27.97
N GLU A 463 -9.25 -26.92 -27.56
CA GLU A 463 -8.66 -28.18 -27.11
C GLU A 463 -9.48 -28.82 -25.99
N GLY A 464 -9.83 -30.10 -26.14
CA GLY A 464 -10.70 -30.82 -25.21
C GLY A 464 -12.20 -30.45 -25.33
N VAL A 465 -12.61 -29.72 -26.35
CA VAL A 465 -14.01 -29.44 -26.65
C VAL A 465 -14.38 -30.23 -27.92
N ASN A 466 -15.45 -31.00 -27.86
CA ASN A 466 -15.90 -31.80 -29.02
C ASN A 466 -16.62 -30.91 -30.02
N VAL A 467 -15.90 -30.49 -31.07
CA VAL A 467 -16.39 -29.66 -32.18
C VAL A 467 -15.88 -30.19 -33.51
N SER A 468 -16.60 -29.88 -34.59
CA SER A 468 -16.21 -30.31 -35.95
C SER A 468 -15.05 -29.45 -36.51
N GLU A 469 -14.23 -30.04 -37.38
CA GLU A 469 -13.19 -29.30 -38.11
C GLU A 469 -13.79 -28.17 -38.97
N ALA A 470 -14.98 -28.38 -39.53
CA ALA A 470 -15.70 -27.32 -40.25
C ALA A 470 -16.05 -26.13 -39.36
N PHE A 471 -16.35 -26.36 -38.09
CA PHE A 471 -16.59 -25.29 -37.10
C PHE A 471 -15.33 -24.53 -36.79
N VAL A 472 -14.21 -25.20 -36.55
CA VAL A 472 -12.89 -24.58 -36.34
C VAL A 472 -12.53 -23.65 -37.50
N ALA A 473 -12.70 -24.15 -38.74
CA ALA A 473 -12.43 -23.36 -39.95
C ALA A 473 -13.34 -22.14 -40.08
N ARG A 474 -14.66 -22.27 -39.75
CA ARG A 474 -15.60 -21.14 -39.75
C ARG A 474 -15.20 -20.05 -38.71
N LEU A 475 -14.85 -20.46 -37.50
CA LEU A 475 -14.38 -19.52 -36.47
C LEU A 475 -13.08 -18.80 -36.88
N ALA A 476 -12.15 -19.54 -37.45
CA ALA A 476 -10.88 -18.99 -37.94
C ALA A 476 -11.08 -17.99 -39.08
N ALA A 477 -12.05 -18.21 -39.95
CA ALA A 477 -12.40 -17.31 -41.04
C ALA A 477 -13.08 -16.02 -40.58
N ARG A 478 -13.68 -15.99 -39.39
CA ARG A 478 -14.42 -14.83 -38.87
C ARG A 478 -13.48 -13.67 -38.57
N LYS A 479 -13.67 -12.54 -39.25
CA LYS A 479 -12.87 -11.32 -39.07
C LYS A 479 -13.19 -10.67 -37.71
N GLY A 480 -12.15 -10.13 -37.06
CA GLY A 480 -12.32 -9.39 -35.80
C GLY A 480 -12.51 -10.26 -34.54
N LEU A 481 -12.57 -11.57 -34.67
CA LEU A 481 -12.68 -12.47 -33.53
C LEU A 481 -11.37 -12.50 -32.74
N THR A 482 -11.47 -12.20 -31.45
CA THR A 482 -10.30 -12.18 -30.55
C THR A 482 -10.19 -13.49 -29.76
N PRO A 483 -8.97 -13.89 -29.34
CA PRO A 483 -8.78 -15.06 -28.48
C PRO A 483 -9.58 -15.01 -27.17
N ALA A 484 -9.76 -13.81 -26.59
CA ALA A 484 -10.54 -13.62 -25.38
C ALA A 484 -12.03 -13.95 -25.60
N GLN A 485 -12.60 -13.52 -26.74
CA GLN A 485 -13.99 -13.82 -27.09
C GLN A 485 -14.21 -15.31 -27.27
N ILE A 486 -13.26 -16.01 -27.92
CA ILE A 486 -13.34 -17.47 -28.09
C ILE A 486 -13.31 -18.17 -26.74
N ARG A 487 -12.37 -17.82 -25.86
CA ARG A 487 -12.28 -18.41 -24.50
C ARG A 487 -13.56 -18.18 -23.69
N THR A 488 -14.12 -16.98 -23.74
CA THR A 488 -15.39 -16.67 -23.05
C THR A 488 -16.53 -17.50 -23.60
N ALA A 489 -16.64 -17.65 -24.93
CA ALA A 489 -17.67 -18.45 -25.56
C ALA A 489 -17.54 -19.95 -25.25
N VAL A 490 -16.32 -20.48 -25.23
CA VAL A 490 -16.02 -21.85 -24.82
C VAL A 490 -16.40 -22.07 -23.35
N ARG A 491 -16.02 -21.14 -22.47
CA ARG A 491 -16.39 -21.22 -21.05
C ARG A 491 -17.92 -21.20 -20.87
N PHE A 492 -18.61 -20.34 -21.59
CA PHE A 492 -20.08 -20.30 -21.59
C PHE A 492 -20.68 -21.64 -22.04
N ALA A 493 -20.20 -22.19 -23.17
CA ALA A 493 -20.69 -23.47 -23.66
C ALA A 493 -20.45 -24.60 -22.65
N ARG A 494 -19.30 -24.60 -21.99
CA ARG A 494 -18.98 -25.56 -20.92
C ARG A 494 -19.98 -25.49 -19.76
N LEU A 495 -20.27 -24.29 -19.27
CA LEU A 495 -21.21 -24.11 -18.16
C LEU A 495 -22.65 -24.40 -18.56
N ALA A 496 -23.06 -23.99 -19.77
CA ALA A 496 -24.41 -24.19 -20.27
C ALA A 496 -24.70 -25.64 -20.69
N SER A 497 -23.68 -26.44 -20.96
CA SER A 497 -23.82 -27.87 -21.33
C SER A 497 -23.75 -28.81 -20.12
N ALA A 498 -23.45 -28.29 -18.93
CA ALA A 498 -23.42 -29.12 -17.72
C ALA A 498 -24.84 -29.59 -17.37
N PRO A 499 -25.10 -30.89 -17.15
CA PRO A 499 -26.41 -31.35 -16.69
C PRO A 499 -26.71 -30.81 -15.29
N GLU A 500 -27.99 -30.52 -15.01
CA GLU A 500 -28.43 -30.00 -13.69
C GLU A 500 -27.96 -30.86 -12.51
N SER A 501 -27.83 -32.19 -12.72
CA SER A 501 -27.27 -33.12 -11.73
C SER A 501 -25.76 -32.93 -11.43
N ALA A 502 -25.02 -32.18 -12.24
CA ALA A 502 -23.61 -31.91 -12.03
C ALA A 502 -23.36 -30.65 -11.18
N VAL A 503 -24.38 -29.84 -10.95
CA VAL A 503 -24.30 -28.61 -10.12
C VAL A 503 -24.21 -28.96 -8.62
N ASP A 504 -24.83 -30.08 -8.22
CA ASP A 504 -24.80 -30.58 -6.83
C ASP A 504 -23.61 -31.50 -6.52
N ALA A 505 -22.92 -32.02 -7.54
CA ALA A 505 -21.71 -32.79 -7.37
C ALA A 505 -20.49 -31.88 -7.57
N GLN A 506 -19.54 -31.92 -6.65
CA GLN A 506 -18.20 -31.34 -6.84
C GLN A 506 -17.51 -32.02 -8.04
N VAL A 507 -17.89 -31.63 -9.25
CA VAL A 507 -17.28 -32.13 -10.48
C VAL A 507 -15.98 -31.37 -10.66
N ASP A 508 -14.86 -32.08 -10.52
CA ASP A 508 -13.54 -31.52 -10.81
C ASP A 508 -13.38 -31.17 -12.30
N ALA A 509 -12.30 -30.50 -12.65
CA ALA A 509 -12.02 -30.11 -14.03
C ALA A 509 -11.99 -31.29 -15.01
N ALA A 510 -11.59 -32.50 -14.55
CA ALA A 510 -11.53 -33.71 -15.34
C ALA A 510 -12.92 -34.27 -15.62
N GLY A 511 -13.83 -34.21 -14.65
CA GLY A 511 -15.24 -34.60 -14.84
C GLY A 511 -15.97 -33.71 -15.83
N MET A 512 -15.71 -32.37 -15.76
CA MET A 512 -16.26 -31.40 -16.72
C MET A 512 -15.72 -31.65 -18.14
N GLN A 513 -14.44 -31.98 -18.27
CA GLN A 513 -13.81 -32.35 -19.54
C GLN A 513 -14.45 -33.63 -20.16
N ALA A 514 -14.74 -34.63 -19.33
CA ALA A 514 -15.40 -35.88 -19.78
C ALA A 514 -16.82 -35.62 -20.29
N ILE A 515 -17.59 -34.73 -19.66
CA ILE A 515 -18.93 -34.34 -20.11
C ILE A 515 -18.88 -33.65 -21.48
N LEU A 516 -17.89 -32.80 -21.72
CA LEU A 516 -17.71 -32.08 -22.98
C LEU A 516 -17.20 -32.96 -24.12
N SER A 517 -16.33 -33.90 -23.81
CA SER A 517 -15.81 -34.84 -24.82
C SER A 517 -16.85 -35.88 -25.29
N GLY A 518 -17.86 -36.16 -24.44
CA GLY A 518 -18.98 -37.05 -24.76
C GLY A 518 -20.25 -36.33 -25.30
N GLY A 519 -20.27 -35.00 -25.31
CA GLY A 519 -21.43 -34.20 -25.72
C GLY A 519 -21.68 -34.20 -27.23
N ARG A 520 -22.89 -33.74 -27.65
CA ARG A 520 -23.23 -33.59 -29.07
C ARG A 520 -22.50 -32.38 -29.66
N PRO A 521 -21.59 -32.50 -30.63
CA PRO A 521 -20.81 -31.41 -31.19
C PRO A 521 -21.67 -30.21 -31.63
N ALA A 522 -22.79 -30.48 -32.29
CA ALA A 522 -23.71 -29.48 -32.82
C ALA A 522 -24.30 -28.56 -31.74
N LEU A 523 -24.57 -29.08 -30.52
CA LEU A 523 -25.08 -28.26 -29.41
C LEU A 523 -23.99 -27.32 -28.86
N THR A 524 -22.78 -27.83 -28.66
CA THR A 524 -21.63 -27.08 -28.19
C THR A 524 -21.27 -25.96 -29.17
N GLU A 525 -21.23 -26.26 -30.47
CA GLU A 525 -20.98 -25.29 -31.53
C GLU A 525 -22.05 -24.19 -31.54
N ALA A 526 -23.33 -24.54 -31.43
CA ALA A 526 -24.43 -23.58 -31.38
C ALA A 526 -24.37 -22.65 -30.17
N LEU A 527 -23.97 -23.18 -29.01
CA LEU A 527 -23.78 -22.37 -27.79
C LEU A 527 -22.62 -21.37 -27.93
N ILE A 528 -21.50 -21.80 -28.50
CA ILE A 528 -20.35 -20.94 -28.78
C ILE A 528 -20.75 -19.83 -29.77
N GLU A 529 -21.40 -20.17 -30.87
CA GLU A 529 -21.86 -19.18 -31.88
C GLU A 529 -22.84 -18.17 -31.29
N ARG A 530 -23.79 -18.66 -30.49
CA ARG A 530 -24.75 -17.78 -29.79
C ARG A 530 -24.07 -16.76 -28.90
N GLN A 531 -23.09 -17.18 -28.09
CA GLN A 531 -22.36 -16.29 -27.22
C GLN A 531 -21.51 -15.28 -28.00
N LEU A 532 -20.88 -15.70 -29.07
CA LEU A 532 -20.10 -14.81 -29.94
C LEU A 532 -21.00 -13.78 -30.65
N ALA A 533 -22.19 -14.17 -31.10
CA ALA A 533 -23.15 -13.25 -31.70
C ALA A 533 -23.64 -12.20 -30.69
N ASN A 534 -23.94 -12.62 -29.46
CA ASN A 534 -24.34 -11.71 -28.40
C ASN A 534 -23.22 -10.71 -28.03
N ALA A 535 -21.97 -11.19 -27.98
CA ALA A 535 -20.83 -10.33 -27.73
C ALA A 535 -20.61 -9.28 -28.83
N ASP A 536 -20.82 -9.63 -30.10
CA ASP A 536 -20.72 -8.66 -31.21
C ASP A 536 -21.79 -7.58 -31.13
N VAL A 537 -23.02 -7.94 -30.74
CA VAL A 537 -24.09 -6.96 -30.51
C VAL A 537 -23.72 -6.01 -29.35
N ALA A 538 -23.25 -6.55 -28.25
CA ALA A 538 -22.86 -5.76 -27.07
C ALA A 538 -21.69 -4.81 -27.35
N LEU A 539 -20.78 -5.16 -28.26
CA LEU A 539 -19.63 -4.34 -28.68
C LEU A 539 -20.00 -3.32 -29.79
N GLY A 540 -21.27 -3.25 -30.21
CA GLY A 540 -21.73 -2.33 -31.26
C GLY A 540 -21.19 -2.68 -32.65
N ASN A 541 -20.62 -3.84 -32.84
CA ASN A 541 -20.25 -4.38 -34.15
C ASN A 541 -21.52 -4.78 -34.87
N LYS A 542 -22.10 -3.88 -35.68
CA LYS A 542 -23.20 -4.23 -36.58
C LYS A 542 -22.74 -5.35 -37.49
N ALA A 543 -23.20 -6.56 -37.23
CA ALA A 543 -23.01 -7.67 -38.14
C ALA A 543 -23.58 -7.26 -39.51
N GLN A 544 -22.74 -7.22 -40.52
CA GLN A 544 -23.23 -7.37 -41.89
C GLN A 544 -23.70 -8.83 -42.02
N SER A 545 -24.87 -9.11 -41.47
CA SER A 545 -25.56 -10.37 -41.68
C SER A 545 -26.51 -10.20 -42.86
N ALA A 546 -26.07 -10.68 -44.00
CA ALA A 546 -27.04 -11.19 -44.98
C ALA A 546 -27.73 -12.40 -44.34
N GLY A 547 -29.04 -12.32 -44.14
CA GLY A 547 -29.85 -13.46 -43.70
C GLY A 547 -30.59 -13.23 -42.38
N ARG A 548 -31.85 -12.84 -42.53
CA ARG A 548 -32.84 -12.70 -41.47
C ARG A 548 -32.81 -13.83 -40.47
N SER A 549 -32.55 -13.48 -39.22
CA SER A 549 -33.18 -14.18 -38.11
C SER A 549 -33.70 -13.09 -37.17
N SER A 550 -34.99 -13.14 -36.90
CA SER A 550 -35.72 -12.26 -36.03
C SER A 550 -34.94 -12.15 -34.69
N VAL A 551 -34.57 -10.91 -34.36
CA VAL A 551 -34.19 -10.57 -32.99
C VAL A 551 -35.39 -10.93 -32.13
N THR A 552 -35.33 -12.03 -31.44
CA THR A 552 -36.27 -12.31 -30.37
C THR A 552 -35.99 -11.24 -29.31
N THR A 553 -36.84 -10.24 -29.23
CA THR A 553 -37.03 -9.40 -28.06
C THR A 553 -37.00 -10.33 -26.85
N TYR A 554 -36.15 -10.05 -25.89
CA TYR A 554 -36.14 -10.75 -24.62
C TYR A 554 -37.56 -10.77 -24.10
N ASP A 555 -38.15 -11.96 -23.99
CA ASP A 555 -39.42 -12.11 -23.32
C ASP A 555 -39.15 -11.93 -21.82
N LEU A 556 -39.50 -10.76 -21.30
CA LEU A 556 -39.35 -10.41 -19.89
C LEU A 556 -40.07 -11.42 -18.96
N ALA A 557 -41.01 -12.20 -19.52
CA ALA A 557 -41.67 -13.30 -18.80
C ALA A 557 -40.73 -14.48 -18.47
N MET A 558 -39.63 -14.66 -19.22
CA MET A 558 -38.62 -15.70 -18.90
C MET A 558 -37.65 -15.32 -17.77
N LEU A 559 -37.63 -14.06 -17.35
CA LEU A 559 -36.69 -13.61 -16.29
C LEU A 559 -37.31 -13.63 -14.88
N ASN A 560 -38.55 -14.12 -14.71
CA ASN A 560 -39.27 -14.18 -13.43
C ASN A 560 -39.20 -12.88 -12.62
N VAL A 561 -39.11 -11.73 -13.33
CA VAL A 561 -39.14 -10.41 -12.72
C VAL A 561 -40.63 -10.04 -12.65
N GLU A 562 -41.17 -10.09 -11.44
CA GLU A 562 -42.54 -9.59 -11.18
C GLU A 562 -42.71 -8.18 -11.72
N SER A 563 -43.81 -7.98 -12.46
CA SER A 563 -44.18 -6.80 -13.22
C SER A 563 -44.47 -5.54 -12.37
N ARG A 564 -43.49 -5.06 -11.62
CA ARG A 564 -43.57 -3.81 -10.86
C ARG A 564 -42.69 -2.68 -11.36
N PHE A 565 -42.04 -2.85 -12.51
CA PHE A 565 -41.25 -1.77 -13.12
C PHE A 565 -42.03 -1.20 -14.30
N ASP A 566 -42.63 -0.06 -14.10
CA ASP A 566 -43.28 0.75 -15.15
C ASP A 566 -42.21 1.53 -15.91
N VAL A 567 -41.81 1.02 -17.07
CA VAL A 567 -40.78 1.61 -17.97
C VAL A 567 -41.23 2.95 -18.56
N SER A 568 -42.50 3.31 -18.47
CA SER A 568 -43.04 4.59 -19.01
C SER A 568 -42.65 5.83 -18.20
N ARG A 569 -41.97 5.67 -17.08
CA ARG A 569 -41.51 6.78 -16.22
C ARG A 569 -40.05 7.19 -16.40
N ILE A 570 -39.35 6.63 -17.39
CA ILE A 570 -37.96 6.97 -17.71
C ILE A 570 -37.90 7.48 -19.16
N THR A 571 -38.63 8.53 -19.44
CA THR A 571 -38.42 9.41 -20.57
C THR A 571 -38.37 10.84 -20.09
#